data_edf482c657c6b4cbb0c00d0070a5abea
#
_entry.id   edf482c657c6b4cbb0c00d0070a5abea
#
_cell.length_a   1.000
_cell.length_b   1.000
_cell.length_c   1.000
_cell.angle_alpha   90.00
_cell.angle_beta   90.00
_cell.angle_gamma   90.00
#
_symmetry.space_group_name_H-M   'P 1'
#
loop_
_entity.id
_entity.type
_entity.pdbx_description
1 polymer ?
#
loop_
_entity_poly.entity_id
_entity_poly.type
_entity_poly.pdbx_seq_one_letter_code
_entity_poly.pdbx_strand_id
1 'polypeptide(L)'
;MRPETSPSTDVPGIEVRRERPFALYPLLLLIGVLSLAGLFGGWSLMTDRTGASLQADLAWLDRTPVHDFLAPGLFLFLVYGLFGLVLMWGLWTGRSFGPLTRIDRRTGRHWSWWGAIALGSVLVAWIAYELFVIPEVIWLQPALAAMGLAMVGLALLPSMRAYGRRNSRREDR
;
A
#
# COMPACT_ATOMS: atom_id res chain seq x y z
N MET A 1 24.90 6.74 62.87
CA MET A 1 24.22 5.98 61.79
C MET A 1 24.06 6.92 60.61
N ARG A 2 24.89 6.75 59.57
CA ARG A 2 24.73 7.50 58.30
C ARG A 2 23.92 6.62 57.36
N PRO A 3 22.92 7.16 56.69
CA PRO A 3 22.22 6.39 55.63
C PRO A 3 23.15 6.30 54.43
N GLU A 4 23.37 5.05 53.96
CA GLU A 4 24.09 4.76 52.73
C GLU A 4 23.21 5.23 51.57
N THR A 5 23.71 6.18 50.79
CA THR A 5 23.17 6.58 49.52
C THR A 5 23.51 5.49 48.49
N SER A 6 22.50 4.71 48.11
CA SER A 6 22.62 3.77 46.98
C SER A 6 23.01 4.53 45.71
N PRO A 7 24.05 4.10 44.97
CA PRO A 7 24.34 4.71 43.69
C PRO A 7 23.22 4.41 42.72
N SER A 8 22.56 5.43 42.21
CA SER A 8 21.68 5.35 41.06
C SER A 8 22.50 4.87 39.87
N THR A 9 22.34 3.60 39.50
CA THR A 9 22.81 3.07 38.22
C THR A 9 21.97 3.70 37.12
N ASP A 10 22.37 4.89 36.69
CA ASP A 10 21.97 5.47 35.42
C ASP A 10 22.52 4.55 34.32
N VAL A 11 21.72 3.57 33.93
CA VAL A 11 21.97 2.78 32.73
C VAL A 11 21.72 3.75 31.56
N PRO A 12 22.78 4.10 30.79
CA PRO A 12 22.58 4.96 29.62
C PRO A 12 21.51 4.31 28.75
N GLY A 13 20.43 5.06 28.48
CA GLY A 13 19.32 4.58 27.67
C GLY A 13 19.85 4.01 26.37
N ILE A 14 19.78 2.69 26.21
CA ILE A 14 20.02 2.03 24.93
C ILE A 14 18.93 2.56 24.01
N GLU A 15 19.25 3.61 23.24
CA GLU A 15 18.42 4.02 22.12
C GLU A 15 18.33 2.80 21.18
N VAL A 16 17.24 2.06 21.30
CA VAL A 16 16.94 0.97 20.39
C VAL A 16 16.75 1.61 19.01
N ARG A 17 17.88 1.68 18.28
CA ARG A 17 17.94 2.17 16.92
C ARG A 17 16.80 1.51 16.13
N ARG A 18 15.94 2.32 15.53
CA ARG A 18 14.82 1.85 14.70
C ARG A 18 15.38 1.14 13.47
N GLU A 19 15.71 -0.12 13.60
CA GLU A 19 16.06 -0.91 12.42
C GLU A 19 14.80 -1.15 11.59
N ARG A 20 14.72 -0.41 10.49
CA ARG A 20 13.69 -0.62 9.48
C ARG A 20 14.03 -1.90 8.73
N PRO A 21 13.07 -2.83 8.55
CA PRO A 21 13.35 -4.05 7.80
C PRO A 21 13.72 -3.70 6.36
N PHE A 22 14.71 -4.39 5.82
CA PHE A 22 15.17 -4.15 4.44
C PHE A 22 14.02 -4.27 3.43
N ALA A 23 13.07 -5.19 3.66
CA ALA A 23 11.90 -5.40 2.82
C ALA A 23 10.96 -4.17 2.73
N LEU A 24 11.07 -3.21 3.66
CA LEU A 24 10.27 -1.98 3.63
C LEU A 24 10.61 -1.11 2.41
N TYR A 25 11.88 -1.02 2.03
CA TYR A 25 12.31 -0.14 0.93
C TYR A 25 11.77 -0.57 -0.43
N PRO A 26 11.95 -1.84 -0.87
CA PRO A 26 11.35 -2.29 -2.12
C PRO A 26 9.82 -2.25 -2.09
N LEU A 27 9.17 -2.51 -0.95
CA LEU A 27 7.72 -2.37 -0.84
C LEU A 27 7.27 -0.92 -1.05
N LEU A 28 7.94 0.05 -0.43
CA LEU A 28 7.66 1.48 -0.63
C LEU A 28 7.90 1.91 -2.08
N LEU A 29 8.96 1.40 -2.71
CA LEU A 29 9.24 1.69 -4.12
C LEU A 29 8.10 1.19 -5.02
N LEU A 30 7.65 -0.06 -4.84
CA LEU A 30 6.56 -0.62 -5.63
C LEU A 30 5.25 0.16 -5.42
N ILE A 31 4.90 0.48 -4.16
CA ILE A 31 3.72 1.31 -3.86
C ILE A 31 3.88 2.70 -4.47
N GLY A 32 5.04 3.32 -4.40
CA GLY A 32 5.31 4.64 -4.98
C GLY A 32 5.13 4.66 -6.49
N VAL A 33 5.73 3.69 -7.19
CA VAL A 33 5.57 3.54 -8.65
C VAL A 33 4.10 3.33 -9.02
N LEU A 34 3.41 2.42 -8.31
CA LEU A 34 1.98 2.18 -8.54
C LEU A 34 1.15 3.43 -8.29
N SER A 35 1.47 4.20 -7.23
CA SER A 35 0.74 5.42 -6.90
C SER A 35 0.91 6.50 -7.96
N LEU A 36 2.12 6.71 -8.47
CA LEU A 36 2.37 7.65 -9.55
C LEU A 36 1.65 7.22 -10.84
N ALA A 37 1.72 5.94 -11.18
CA ALA A 37 1.00 5.39 -12.33
C ALA A 37 -0.52 5.54 -12.18
N GLY A 38 -1.06 5.26 -10.98
CA GLY A 38 -2.48 5.40 -10.66
C GLY A 38 -2.97 6.86 -10.73
N LEU A 39 -2.17 7.81 -10.24
CA LEU A 39 -2.49 9.24 -10.35
C LEU A 39 -2.48 9.70 -11.82
N PHE A 40 -1.43 9.37 -12.56
CA PHE A 40 -1.30 9.76 -13.96
C PHE A 40 -2.37 9.10 -14.84
N GLY A 41 -2.48 7.76 -14.78
CA GLY A 41 -3.44 7.03 -15.59
C GLY A 41 -4.88 7.34 -15.20
N GLY A 42 -5.18 7.43 -13.90
CA GLY A 42 -6.51 7.80 -13.42
C GLY A 42 -6.91 9.22 -13.86
N TRP A 43 -6.01 10.19 -13.73
CA TRP A 43 -6.24 11.56 -14.20
C TRP A 43 -6.48 11.62 -15.70
N SER A 44 -5.66 10.93 -16.50
CA SER A 44 -5.80 10.87 -17.96
C SER A 44 -7.17 10.32 -18.38
N LEU A 45 -7.63 9.22 -17.76
CA LEU A 45 -8.94 8.61 -18.05
C LEU A 45 -10.11 9.47 -17.55
N MET A 46 -9.95 10.23 -16.48
CA MET A 46 -10.97 11.14 -15.98
C MET A 46 -11.15 12.36 -16.88
N THR A 47 -10.05 12.86 -17.48
CA THR A 47 -10.07 14.01 -18.38
C THR A 47 -10.46 13.62 -19.80
N ASP A 48 -10.06 12.45 -20.26
CA ASP A 48 -10.42 11.87 -21.55
C ASP A 48 -11.15 10.54 -21.36
N ARG A 49 -12.47 10.60 -21.28
CA ARG A 49 -13.33 9.45 -21.03
C ARG A 49 -13.37 8.45 -22.18
N THR A 50 -12.86 8.83 -23.37
CA THR A 50 -12.75 7.92 -24.52
C THR A 50 -11.57 6.97 -24.39
N GLY A 51 -10.59 7.28 -23.50
CA GLY A 51 -9.38 6.51 -23.32
C GLY A 51 -8.30 6.77 -24.38
N ALA A 52 -8.56 7.62 -25.38
CA ALA A 52 -7.63 7.87 -26.47
C ALA A 52 -6.27 8.40 -26.00
N SER A 53 -6.23 9.17 -24.91
CA SER A 53 -5.00 9.68 -24.29
C SER A 53 -4.05 8.59 -23.82
N LEU A 54 -4.57 7.41 -23.48
CA LEU A 54 -3.81 6.23 -23.05
C LEU A 54 -3.85 5.09 -24.09
N GLN A 55 -4.33 5.37 -25.30
CA GLN A 55 -4.51 4.39 -26.37
C GLN A 55 -5.40 3.20 -25.95
N ALA A 56 -6.32 3.46 -25.01
CA ALA A 56 -7.31 2.49 -24.59
C ALA A 56 -8.51 2.51 -25.57
N ASP A 57 -9.02 1.34 -25.95
CA ASP A 57 -10.16 1.21 -26.83
C ASP A 57 -11.46 1.09 -26.02
N LEU A 58 -12.49 1.86 -26.39
CA LEU A 58 -13.83 1.74 -25.79
C LEU A 58 -14.41 0.34 -25.93
N ALA A 59 -14.04 -0.40 -26.98
CA ALA A 59 -14.44 -1.79 -27.17
C ALA A 59 -14.03 -2.71 -26.00
N TRP A 60 -13.00 -2.33 -25.21
CA TRP A 60 -12.64 -3.06 -24.00
C TRP A 60 -13.72 -3.00 -22.90
N LEU A 61 -14.60 -2.01 -22.97
CA LEU A 61 -15.71 -1.84 -22.02
C LEU A 61 -17.01 -2.59 -22.45
N ASP A 62 -17.08 -3.12 -23.66
CA ASP A 62 -18.30 -3.78 -24.19
C ASP A 62 -18.82 -4.93 -23.32
N ARG A 63 -17.91 -5.59 -22.58
CA ARG A 63 -18.24 -6.69 -21.66
C ARG A 63 -18.40 -6.24 -20.20
N THR A 64 -18.42 -4.94 -19.96
CA THR A 64 -18.54 -4.37 -18.61
C THR A 64 -19.83 -3.56 -18.50
N PRO A 65 -20.34 -3.30 -17.29
CA PRO A 65 -21.48 -2.42 -17.08
C PRO A 65 -21.12 -0.91 -17.21
N VAL A 66 -19.89 -0.60 -17.59
CA VAL A 66 -19.35 0.79 -17.66
C VAL A 66 -19.27 1.19 -19.13
N HIS A 67 -19.71 2.40 -19.46
CA HIS A 67 -19.81 2.89 -20.85
C HIS A 67 -18.71 3.88 -21.22
N ASP A 68 -17.90 4.30 -20.25
CA ASP A 68 -16.76 5.22 -20.44
C ASP A 68 -15.64 4.90 -19.42
N PHE A 69 -14.47 5.51 -19.61
CA PHE A 69 -13.32 5.32 -18.75
C PHE A 69 -13.33 6.17 -17.46
N LEU A 70 -14.40 6.92 -17.15
CA LEU A 70 -14.47 7.73 -15.94
C LEU A 70 -14.39 6.88 -14.66
N ALA A 71 -15.20 5.82 -14.59
CA ALA A 71 -15.23 4.96 -13.39
C ALA A 71 -13.90 4.19 -13.18
N PRO A 72 -13.32 3.53 -14.21
CA PRO A 72 -11.95 3.00 -14.11
C PRO A 72 -10.93 4.05 -13.73
N GLY A 73 -10.96 5.24 -14.35
CA GLY A 73 -10.05 6.34 -14.05
C GLY A 73 -10.15 6.80 -12.59
N LEU A 74 -11.37 6.98 -12.09
CA LEU A 74 -11.60 7.35 -10.69
C LEU A 74 -11.08 6.27 -9.72
N PHE A 75 -11.30 4.99 -10.05
CA PHE A 75 -10.79 3.87 -9.28
C PHE A 75 -9.24 3.87 -9.23
N LEU A 76 -8.57 4.00 -10.36
CA LEU A 76 -7.11 4.08 -10.42
C LEU A 76 -6.58 5.26 -9.60
N PHE A 77 -7.20 6.43 -9.77
CA PHE A 77 -6.78 7.65 -9.09
C PHE A 77 -6.92 7.55 -7.56
N LEU A 78 -8.07 7.08 -7.08
CA LEU A 78 -8.35 7.01 -5.65
C LEU A 78 -7.64 5.84 -4.98
N VAL A 79 -7.72 4.63 -5.56
CA VAL A 79 -7.25 3.40 -4.91
C VAL A 79 -5.74 3.23 -5.07
N TYR A 80 -5.23 3.32 -6.30
CA TYR A 80 -3.79 3.17 -6.49
C TYR A 80 -3.05 4.49 -6.27
N GLY A 81 -3.60 5.61 -6.70
CA GLY A 81 -3.00 6.92 -6.56
C GLY A 81 -3.02 7.42 -5.12
N LEU A 82 -4.12 8.00 -4.69
CA LEU A 82 -4.21 8.68 -3.39
C LEU A 82 -4.05 7.73 -2.21
N PHE A 83 -4.77 6.61 -2.18
CA PHE A 83 -4.64 5.66 -1.07
C PHE A 83 -3.25 5.05 -1.01
N GLY A 84 -2.60 4.78 -2.16
CA GLY A 84 -1.22 4.31 -2.21
C GLY A 84 -0.24 5.29 -1.57
N LEU A 85 -0.38 6.62 -1.81
CA LEU A 85 0.45 7.64 -1.16
C LEU A 85 0.22 7.69 0.35
N VAL A 86 -1.04 7.63 0.79
CA VAL A 86 -1.39 7.59 2.22
C VAL A 86 -0.80 6.35 2.88
N LEU A 87 -0.87 5.22 2.20
CA LEU A 87 -0.30 3.95 2.66
C LEU A 87 1.23 4.01 2.78
N MET A 88 1.90 4.59 1.78
CA MET A 88 3.35 4.81 1.80
C MET A 88 3.75 5.68 2.98
N TRP A 89 3.02 6.76 3.23
CA TRP A 89 3.22 7.61 4.40
C TRP A 89 3.02 6.84 5.73
N GLY A 90 1.96 6.04 5.84
CA GLY A 90 1.68 5.21 7.02
C GLY A 90 2.77 4.17 7.31
N LEU A 91 3.26 3.49 6.25
CA LEU A 91 4.38 2.54 6.37
C LEU A 91 5.68 3.21 6.79
N TRP A 92 5.95 4.43 6.28
CA TRP A 92 7.18 5.16 6.58
C TRP A 92 7.20 5.73 7.98
N THR A 93 6.09 6.34 8.42
CA THR A 93 6.01 7.05 9.71
C THR A 93 5.60 6.13 10.86
N GLY A 94 4.85 5.05 10.57
CA GLY A 94 4.23 4.20 11.57
C GLY A 94 3.16 4.95 12.38
N ARG A 95 2.53 5.98 11.81
CA ARG A 95 1.45 6.74 12.45
C ARG A 95 0.10 6.25 11.97
N SER A 96 -0.87 6.19 12.90
CA SER A 96 -2.27 5.91 12.58
C SER A 96 -3.13 7.16 12.76
N PHE A 97 -4.18 7.25 11.95
CA PHE A 97 -5.22 8.27 12.10
C PHE A 97 -6.36 7.70 12.94
N GLY A 98 -7.05 8.53 13.70
CA GLY A 98 -8.10 8.17 14.65
C GLY A 98 -9.00 6.97 14.29
N PRO A 99 -9.69 6.88 13.13
CA PRO A 99 -10.51 5.73 12.79
C PRO A 99 -9.70 4.45 12.51
N LEU A 100 -8.44 4.58 12.07
CA LEU A 100 -7.58 3.45 11.71
C LEU A 100 -6.95 2.77 12.94
N THR A 101 -6.86 3.46 14.08
CA THR A 101 -6.43 2.89 15.36
C THR A 101 -7.35 1.75 15.83
N ARG A 102 -8.63 1.74 15.40
CA ARG A 102 -9.55 0.63 15.69
C ARG A 102 -9.12 -0.66 15.00
N ILE A 103 -8.57 -0.56 13.79
CA ILE A 103 -8.03 -1.70 13.04
C ILE A 103 -6.81 -2.24 13.78
N ASP A 104 -5.91 -1.35 14.22
CA ASP A 104 -4.70 -1.69 14.93
C ASP A 104 -5.01 -2.45 16.23
N ARG A 105 -5.98 -1.96 17.02
CA ARG A 105 -6.42 -2.60 18.27
C ARG A 105 -7.08 -3.97 18.05
N ARG A 106 -7.90 -4.12 16.99
CA ARG A 106 -8.59 -5.39 16.71
C ARG A 106 -7.68 -6.45 16.14
N THR A 107 -6.69 -6.06 15.32
CA THR A 107 -5.83 -7.00 14.59
C THR A 107 -4.47 -7.19 15.24
N GLY A 108 -4.09 -6.34 16.21
CA GLY A 108 -2.76 -6.33 16.82
C GLY A 108 -1.63 -6.00 15.84
N ARG A 109 -1.98 -5.37 14.72
CA ARG A 109 -1.04 -4.96 13.66
C ARG A 109 -1.44 -3.62 13.09
N HIS A 110 -0.42 -2.83 12.70
CA HIS A 110 -0.62 -1.52 12.12
C HIS A 110 -1.43 -1.58 10.82
N TRP A 111 -2.40 -0.67 10.65
CA TRP A 111 -3.31 -0.59 9.50
C TRP A 111 -2.59 -0.59 8.15
N SER A 112 -1.43 0.08 8.06
CA SER A 112 -0.67 0.18 6.82
C SER A 112 -0.10 -1.17 6.35
N TRP A 113 0.14 -2.11 7.26
CA TRP A 113 0.54 -3.46 6.91
C TRP A 113 -0.60 -4.21 6.20
N TRP A 114 -1.82 -4.11 6.74
CA TRP A 114 -3.02 -4.65 6.09
C TRP A 114 -3.32 -3.93 4.78
N GLY A 115 -3.12 -2.61 4.73
CA GLY A 115 -3.27 -1.80 3.53
C GLY A 115 -2.35 -2.24 2.40
N ALA A 116 -1.09 -2.60 2.69
CA ALA A 116 -0.15 -3.09 1.69
C ALA A 116 -0.57 -4.42 1.08
N ILE A 117 -1.06 -5.35 1.91
CA ILE A 117 -1.61 -6.63 1.45
C ILE A 117 -2.86 -6.38 0.61
N ALA A 118 -3.79 -5.56 1.10
CA ALA A 118 -5.03 -5.24 0.41
C ALA A 118 -4.74 -4.60 -0.96
N LEU A 119 -3.85 -3.60 -1.02
CA LEU A 119 -3.52 -2.91 -2.26
C LEU A 119 -2.92 -3.86 -3.30
N GLY A 120 -1.95 -4.70 -2.90
CA GLY A 120 -1.36 -5.70 -3.79
C GLY A 120 -2.38 -6.75 -4.26
N SER A 121 -3.27 -7.21 -3.37
CA SER A 121 -4.33 -8.17 -3.71
C SER A 121 -5.36 -7.57 -4.65
N VAL A 122 -5.76 -6.31 -4.43
CA VAL A 122 -6.68 -5.59 -5.32
C VAL A 122 -6.05 -5.41 -6.70
N LEU A 123 -4.73 -5.13 -6.77
CA LEU A 123 -4.04 -5.04 -8.06
C LEU A 123 -4.07 -6.37 -8.82
N VAL A 124 -3.76 -7.49 -8.16
CA VAL A 124 -3.83 -8.81 -8.79
C VAL A 124 -5.26 -9.14 -9.25
N ALA A 125 -6.26 -8.87 -8.42
CA ALA A 125 -7.67 -9.10 -8.77
C ALA A 125 -8.12 -8.22 -9.94
N TRP A 126 -7.68 -6.95 -9.97
CA TRP A 126 -7.96 -6.03 -11.07
C TRP A 126 -7.38 -6.54 -12.39
N ILE A 127 -6.10 -6.95 -12.39
CA ILE A 127 -5.48 -7.51 -13.60
C ILE A 127 -6.14 -8.82 -14.03
N ALA A 128 -6.51 -9.69 -13.08
CA ALA A 128 -7.25 -10.90 -13.40
C ALA A 128 -8.61 -10.58 -14.06
N TYR A 129 -9.31 -9.54 -13.59
CA TYR A 129 -10.53 -9.05 -14.20
C TYR A 129 -10.28 -8.50 -15.62
N GLU A 130 -9.24 -7.67 -15.80
CA GLU A 130 -8.85 -7.17 -17.12
C GLU A 130 -8.57 -8.30 -18.11
N LEU A 131 -7.81 -9.32 -17.71
CA LEU A 131 -7.51 -10.49 -18.56
C LEU A 131 -8.76 -11.29 -18.95
N PHE A 132 -9.82 -11.23 -18.14
CA PHE A 132 -11.09 -11.88 -18.45
C PHE A 132 -11.93 -11.04 -19.43
N VAL A 133 -11.86 -9.72 -19.36
CA VAL A 133 -12.71 -8.80 -20.13
C VAL A 133 -12.04 -8.38 -21.44
N ILE A 134 -10.73 -8.09 -21.41
CA ILE A 134 -9.97 -7.61 -22.56
C ILE A 134 -9.40 -8.82 -23.32
N PRO A 135 -9.72 -8.99 -24.62
CA PRO A 135 -9.27 -10.16 -25.39
C PRO A 135 -7.77 -10.11 -25.71
N GLU A 136 -7.14 -8.95 -25.61
CA GLU A 136 -5.73 -8.75 -25.93
C GLU A 136 -4.89 -8.69 -24.65
N VAL A 137 -3.87 -9.54 -24.59
CA VAL A 137 -2.90 -9.51 -23.48
C VAL A 137 -1.79 -8.53 -23.81
N ILE A 138 -1.74 -7.44 -23.06
CA ILE A 138 -0.67 -6.43 -23.16
C ILE A 138 0.42 -6.78 -22.14
N TRP A 139 1.68 -6.60 -22.50
CA TRP A 139 2.84 -6.89 -21.62
C TRP A 139 2.75 -6.21 -20.23
N LEU A 140 2.02 -5.11 -20.13
CA LEU A 140 1.82 -4.37 -18.89
C LEU A 140 1.03 -5.18 -17.84
N GLN A 141 0.05 -5.96 -18.26
CA GLN A 141 -0.81 -6.76 -17.36
C GLN A 141 0.00 -7.78 -16.53
N PRO A 142 0.83 -8.65 -17.13
CA PRO A 142 1.64 -9.58 -16.34
C PRO A 142 2.67 -8.86 -15.47
N ALA A 143 3.20 -7.71 -15.90
CA ALA A 143 4.11 -6.90 -15.09
C ALA A 143 3.41 -6.34 -13.83
N LEU A 144 2.20 -5.81 -13.97
CA LEU A 144 1.40 -5.31 -12.86
C LEU A 144 0.93 -6.44 -11.93
N ALA A 145 0.56 -7.60 -12.47
CA ALA A 145 0.22 -8.78 -11.67
C ALA A 145 1.43 -9.24 -10.84
N ALA A 146 2.62 -9.32 -11.45
CA ALA A 146 3.86 -9.65 -10.75
C ALA A 146 4.20 -8.62 -9.66
N MET A 147 3.98 -7.34 -9.94
CA MET A 147 4.15 -6.25 -8.96
C MET A 147 3.20 -6.42 -7.76
N GLY A 148 1.92 -6.69 -8.00
CA GLY A 148 0.94 -6.94 -6.94
C GLY A 148 1.32 -8.16 -6.08
N LEU A 149 1.72 -9.27 -6.70
CA LEU A 149 2.21 -10.45 -5.99
C LEU A 149 3.48 -10.16 -5.18
N ALA A 150 4.43 -9.40 -5.74
CA ALA A 150 5.63 -8.98 -5.03
C ALA A 150 5.31 -8.11 -3.81
N MET A 151 4.35 -7.17 -3.92
CA MET A 151 3.89 -6.36 -2.79
C MET A 151 3.32 -7.22 -1.66
N VAL A 152 2.44 -8.18 -1.99
CA VAL A 152 1.89 -9.13 -1.02
C VAL A 152 2.99 -9.98 -0.40
N GLY A 153 3.88 -10.54 -1.22
CA GLY A 153 5.01 -11.37 -0.76
C GLY A 153 5.92 -10.60 0.21
N LEU A 154 6.33 -9.38 -0.15
CA LEU A 154 7.15 -8.53 0.71
C LEU A 154 6.44 -8.19 2.03
N ALA A 155 5.15 -7.85 1.99
CA ALA A 155 4.37 -7.55 3.19
C ALA A 155 4.24 -8.78 4.11
N LEU A 156 4.20 -9.99 3.55
CA LEU A 156 4.10 -11.24 4.30
C LEU A 156 5.43 -11.73 4.88
N LEU A 157 6.56 -11.13 4.56
CA LEU A 157 7.85 -11.51 5.15
C LEU A 157 7.83 -11.39 6.69
N PRO A 158 8.51 -12.31 7.42
CA PRO A 158 8.53 -12.28 8.89
C PRO A 158 9.00 -10.94 9.47
N SER A 159 9.96 -10.29 8.81
CA SER A 159 10.49 -8.97 9.18
C SER A 159 9.42 -7.87 9.11
N MET A 160 8.59 -7.87 8.04
CA MET A 160 7.49 -6.92 7.88
C MET A 160 6.32 -7.22 8.82
N ARG A 161 6.04 -8.49 9.08
CA ARG A 161 5.03 -8.89 10.08
C ARG A 161 5.42 -8.43 11.49
N ALA A 162 6.70 -8.53 11.85
CA ALA A 162 7.23 -8.04 13.13
C ALA A 162 7.17 -6.50 13.20
N TYR A 163 7.50 -5.82 12.09
CA TYR A 163 7.42 -4.37 11.98
C TYR A 163 5.99 -3.85 12.20
N GLY A 164 4.99 -4.45 11.56
CA GLY A 164 3.58 -4.11 11.74
C GLY A 164 3.10 -4.28 13.19
N ARG A 165 3.56 -5.31 13.91
CA ARG A 165 3.24 -5.52 15.33
C ARG A 165 3.90 -4.50 16.26
N ARG A 166 5.13 -4.08 15.97
CA ARG A 166 5.84 -3.07 16.80
C ARG A 166 5.18 -1.70 16.70
N ASN A 167 4.68 -1.33 15.51
CA ASN A 167 4.06 -0.03 15.32
C ASN A 167 2.70 0.07 16.01
N SER A 168 1.88 -0.99 16.05
CA SER A 168 0.60 -0.95 16.76
C SER A 168 0.74 -0.79 18.27
N ARG A 169 1.74 -1.39 18.91
CA ARG A 169 1.99 -1.29 20.36
C ARG A 169 2.46 0.09 20.84
N ARG A 170 2.90 0.96 19.94
CA ARG A 170 3.38 2.31 20.30
C ARG A 170 2.24 3.31 20.43
N GLU A 171 1.13 3.07 19.77
CA GLU A 171 -0.05 3.95 19.83
C GLU A 171 -0.92 3.70 21.06
N ASP A 172 -0.74 2.55 21.72
CA ASP A 172 -1.44 2.20 22.96
C ASP A 172 -0.74 2.77 24.23
N ARG A 173 0.38 3.51 24.09
CA ARG A 173 1.12 4.16 25.17
C ARG A 173 1.00 5.65 25.13
#